data_73037e4198eefef5134454a7f1525d16
#
_entry.id   73037e4198eefef5134454a7f1525d16
#
_cell.length_a   1.000
_cell.length_b   1.000
_cell.length_c   1.000
_cell.angle_alpha   90.00
_cell.angle_beta   90.00
_cell.angle_gamma   90.00
#
_symmetry.space_group_name_H-M   'P 1'
#
loop_
_entity.id
_entity.type
_entity.pdbx_description
1 polymer ?
#
loop_
_entity_poly.entity_id
_entity_poly.type
_entity_poly.pdbx_seq_one_letter_code
_entity_poly.pdbx_strand_id
1 'polypeptide(L)'
;ALAFALPTSTPGLHFVCREALVGGDSPFDYPLSSRVEEMDCLVIFDDVLVPWERVFILGNVELCNNAYAATGALNHMAHQVVALKTAKTEAFLGVAALMAEGIGADVYGHVQEKIAEIIVYLEAMRAFWTRAEEEAKENAYGLLCPDRGALDGARNLYPRLYPRIR
;
A
#
# COMPACT_ATOMS: atom_id res chain seq x y z
N ALA A 1 -17.08 -17.81 -10.90
CA ALA A 1 -15.99 -16.85 -11.08
C ALA A 1 -16.46 -15.73 -11.99
N LEU A 2 -16.33 -14.49 -11.54
CA LEU A 2 -16.77 -13.30 -12.25
C LEU A 2 -15.77 -12.16 -11.98
N ALA A 3 -15.36 -11.45 -13.04
CA ALA A 3 -14.59 -10.23 -12.93
C ALA A 3 -15.15 -9.19 -13.92
N PHE A 4 -15.36 -7.98 -13.44
CA PHE A 4 -15.92 -6.87 -14.23
C PHE A 4 -15.45 -5.53 -13.66
N ALA A 5 -15.67 -4.45 -14.40
CA ALA A 5 -15.47 -3.09 -13.94
C ALA A 5 -16.73 -2.25 -14.16
N LEU A 6 -17.04 -1.39 -13.20
CA LEU A 6 -18.15 -0.48 -13.29
C LEU A 6 -17.73 0.93 -12.85
N PRO A 7 -18.32 2.00 -13.41
CA PRO A 7 -18.22 3.32 -12.81
C PRO A 7 -18.80 3.33 -11.40
N THR A 8 -18.20 4.06 -10.49
CA THR A 8 -18.69 4.18 -9.11
C THR A 8 -20.06 4.85 -9.03
N SER A 9 -20.47 5.59 -10.08
CA SER A 9 -21.77 6.23 -10.22
C SER A 9 -22.85 5.33 -10.86
N THR A 10 -22.58 4.03 -11.03
CA THR A 10 -23.57 3.10 -11.62
C THR A 10 -24.82 3.03 -10.72
N PRO A 11 -26.05 3.16 -11.29
CA PRO A 11 -27.28 3.01 -10.53
C PRO A 11 -27.35 1.66 -9.81
N GLY A 12 -27.82 1.64 -8.56
CA GLY A 12 -27.88 0.44 -7.72
C GLY A 12 -26.56 0.06 -7.03
N LEU A 13 -25.46 0.75 -7.33
CA LEU A 13 -24.20 0.56 -6.64
C LEU A 13 -24.12 1.49 -5.42
N HIS A 14 -24.01 0.90 -4.22
CA HIS A 14 -23.95 1.64 -2.97
C HIS A 14 -22.64 1.37 -2.24
N PHE A 15 -22.11 2.41 -1.59
CA PHE A 15 -20.88 2.36 -0.81
C PHE A 15 -21.19 2.71 0.65
N VAL A 16 -21.00 1.74 1.55
CA VAL A 16 -21.07 1.96 2.99
C VAL A 16 -19.64 2.20 3.49
N CYS A 17 -19.27 3.47 3.61
CA CYS A 17 -17.94 3.87 4.01
C CYS A 17 -17.74 3.70 5.52
N ARG A 18 -16.50 3.42 5.94
CA ARG A 18 -16.12 3.54 7.34
C ARG A 18 -16.21 5.01 7.80
N GLU A 19 -16.16 5.23 9.08
CA GLU A 19 -16.00 6.57 9.62
C GLU A 19 -14.74 7.24 9.07
N ALA A 20 -14.86 8.49 8.64
CA ALA A 20 -13.72 9.28 8.18
C ALA A 20 -12.74 9.55 9.34
N LEU A 21 -11.44 9.46 9.06
CA LEU A 21 -10.41 9.82 10.04
C LEU A 21 -10.25 11.33 10.20
N VAL A 22 -11.02 12.12 9.45
CA VAL A 22 -11.12 13.56 9.58
C VAL A 22 -12.25 13.89 10.54
N GLY A 23 -11.92 14.17 11.81
CA GLY A 23 -12.90 14.51 12.85
C GLY A 23 -13.36 15.98 12.84
N GLY A 24 -13.02 16.76 11.81
CA GLY A 24 -13.33 18.19 11.70
C GLY A 24 -12.55 18.88 10.59
N ASP A 25 -12.79 20.18 10.40
CA ASP A 25 -12.20 20.95 9.31
C ASP A 25 -10.78 21.51 9.63
N SER A 26 -10.15 21.06 10.73
CA SER A 26 -8.84 21.57 11.16
C SER A 26 -7.69 20.81 10.48
N PRO A 27 -6.98 21.41 9.51
CA PRO A 27 -5.77 20.81 8.93
C PRO A 27 -4.62 20.67 9.93
N PHE A 28 -4.69 21.37 11.06
CA PHE A 28 -3.69 21.26 12.13
C PHE A 28 -3.87 19.96 12.91
N ASP A 29 -5.12 19.61 13.27
CA ASP A 29 -5.42 18.39 14.03
C ASP A 29 -5.39 17.14 13.15
N TYR A 30 -5.71 17.30 11.86
CA TYR A 30 -5.80 16.21 10.87
C TYR A 30 -4.95 16.51 9.62
N PRO A 31 -3.62 16.67 9.76
CA PRO A 31 -2.76 17.18 8.67
C PRO A 31 -2.66 16.23 7.48
N LEU A 32 -2.77 14.93 7.69
CA LEU A 32 -2.70 13.92 6.62
C LEU A 32 -4.09 13.53 6.13
N SER A 33 -4.98 13.12 7.02
CA SER A 33 -6.31 12.63 6.64
C SER A 33 -7.19 13.70 5.98
N SER A 34 -7.00 15.00 6.31
CA SER A 34 -7.68 16.09 5.62
C SER A 34 -7.29 16.28 4.14
N ARG A 35 -6.17 15.67 3.70
CA ARG A 35 -5.61 15.83 2.35
C ARG A 35 -5.52 14.54 1.56
N VAL A 36 -5.28 13.42 2.24
CA VAL A 36 -4.88 12.16 1.61
C VAL A 36 -5.60 10.96 2.23
N GLU A 37 -6.83 11.14 2.67
CA GLU A 37 -7.61 10.03 3.21
C GLU A 37 -8.00 9.06 2.10
N GLU A 38 -7.73 7.78 2.31
CA GLU A 38 -8.15 6.66 1.48
C GLU A 38 -9.30 5.94 2.19
N MET A 39 -10.52 6.08 1.65
CA MET A 39 -11.75 5.62 2.30
C MET A 39 -12.05 4.16 1.95
N ASP A 40 -11.96 3.28 2.96
CA ASP A 40 -12.45 1.91 2.83
C ASP A 40 -13.97 1.85 2.92
N CYS A 41 -14.60 0.97 2.13
CA CYS A 41 -16.05 0.79 2.13
C CYS A 41 -16.47 -0.64 1.85
N LEU A 42 -17.67 -0.98 2.28
CA LEU A 42 -18.44 -2.11 1.77
C LEU A 42 -19.16 -1.68 0.49
N VAL A 43 -19.06 -2.50 -0.54
CA VAL A 43 -19.74 -2.26 -1.81
C VAL A 43 -20.97 -3.16 -1.89
N ILE A 44 -22.15 -2.56 -2.07
CA ILE A 44 -23.44 -3.25 -2.17
C ILE A 44 -23.95 -3.11 -3.60
N PHE A 45 -24.31 -4.22 -4.21
CA PHE A 45 -24.93 -4.28 -5.53
C PHE A 45 -26.41 -4.56 -5.35
N ASP A 46 -27.25 -3.57 -5.63
CA ASP A 46 -28.71 -3.69 -5.59
C ASP A 46 -29.24 -3.60 -7.01
N ASP A 47 -29.52 -4.76 -7.61
CA ASP A 47 -29.99 -4.92 -8.99
C ASP A 47 -29.16 -4.16 -10.04
N VAL A 48 -27.83 -4.25 -9.92
CA VAL A 48 -26.90 -3.54 -10.80
C VAL A 48 -26.73 -4.27 -12.12
N LEU A 49 -27.06 -3.58 -13.23
CA LEU A 49 -26.80 -4.08 -14.57
C LEU A 49 -25.31 -3.90 -14.93
N VAL A 50 -24.65 -5.01 -15.25
CA VAL A 50 -23.27 -5.03 -15.76
C VAL A 50 -23.28 -5.24 -17.27
N PRO A 51 -22.95 -4.24 -18.10
CA PRO A 51 -22.84 -4.40 -19.55
C PRO A 51 -21.79 -5.41 -19.94
N TRP A 52 -22.01 -6.18 -21.00
CA TRP A 52 -21.10 -7.25 -21.44
C TRP A 52 -19.69 -6.76 -21.78
N GLU A 53 -19.54 -5.57 -22.31
CA GLU A 53 -18.26 -4.95 -22.64
C GLU A 53 -17.42 -4.62 -21.39
N ARG A 54 -18.00 -4.71 -20.21
CA ARG A 54 -17.32 -4.50 -18.90
C ARG A 54 -17.05 -5.78 -18.16
N VAL A 55 -17.43 -6.94 -18.70
CA VAL A 55 -17.20 -8.25 -18.11
C VAL A 55 -15.89 -8.83 -18.67
N PHE A 56 -14.94 -9.12 -17.80
CA PHE A 56 -13.63 -9.67 -18.20
C PHE A 56 -13.58 -11.20 -18.04
N ILE A 57 -14.20 -11.73 -16.97
CA ILE A 57 -14.28 -13.17 -16.71
C ILE A 57 -15.71 -13.52 -16.30
N LEU A 58 -16.27 -14.57 -16.90
CA LEU A 58 -17.55 -15.15 -16.51
C LEU A 58 -17.46 -16.68 -16.53
N GLY A 59 -17.73 -17.31 -15.38
CA GLY A 59 -17.85 -18.77 -15.25
C GLY A 59 -16.54 -19.56 -15.35
N ASN A 60 -15.44 -18.96 -15.79
CA ASN A 60 -14.16 -19.65 -15.91
C ASN A 60 -13.36 -19.55 -14.59
N VAL A 61 -13.41 -20.62 -13.79
CA VAL A 61 -12.74 -20.68 -12.46
C VAL A 61 -11.22 -20.74 -12.61
N GLU A 62 -10.72 -21.48 -13.57
CA GLU A 62 -9.28 -21.64 -13.80
C GLU A 62 -8.62 -20.30 -14.19
N LEU A 63 -9.23 -19.59 -15.14
CA LEU A 63 -8.77 -18.27 -15.54
C LEU A 63 -8.81 -17.29 -14.36
N CYS A 64 -9.86 -17.33 -13.55
CA CYS A 64 -9.98 -16.46 -12.37
C CYS A 64 -8.87 -16.74 -11.34
N ASN A 65 -8.59 -18.01 -11.05
CA ASN A 65 -7.56 -18.39 -10.08
C ASN A 65 -6.15 -18.04 -10.55
N ASN A 66 -5.89 -18.05 -11.86
CA ASN A 66 -4.58 -17.76 -12.43
C ASN A 66 -4.38 -16.29 -12.84
N ALA A 67 -5.43 -15.48 -12.85
CA ALA A 67 -5.39 -14.11 -13.38
C ALA A 67 -4.28 -13.26 -12.79
N TYR A 68 -4.12 -13.25 -11.47
CA TYR A 68 -3.09 -12.46 -10.80
C TYR A 68 -1.66 -12.91 -11.12
N ALA A 69 -1.43 -14.22 -11.18
CA ALA A 69 -0.11 -14.78 -11.49
C ALA A 69 0.26 -14.59 -12.96
N ALA A 70 -0.68 -14.91 -13.86
CA ALA A 70 -0.45 -14.86 -15.30
C ALA A 70 -0.25 -13.45 -15.85
N THR A 71 -0.88 -12.44 -15.26
CA THR A 71 -0.79 -11.04 -15.70
C THR A 71 0.37 -10.26 -15.09
N GLY A 72 1.11 -10.82 -14.12
CA GLY A 72 2.13 -10.09 -13.35
C GLY A 72 1.52 -9.13 -12.30
N ALA A 73 0.21 -9.15 -12.08
CA ALA A 73 -0.46 -8.28 -11.12
C ALA A 73 0.12 -8.40 -9.71
N LEU A 74 0.52 -9.61 -9.29
CA LEU A 74 1.14 -9.85 -7.99
C LEU A 74 2.45 -9.07 -7.80
N ASN A 75 3.27 -8.92 -8.86
CA ASN A 75 4.52 -8.16 -8.81
C ASN A 75 4.23 -6.67 -8.61
N HIS A 76 3.31 -6.12 -9.39
CA HIS A 76 2.93 -4.70 -9.30
C HIS A 76 2.24 -4.35 -7.98
N MET A 77 1.34 -5.21 -7.49
CA MET A 77 0.73 -5.05 -6.16
C MET A 77 1.77 -5.11 -5.04
N ALA A 78 2.73 -6.04 -5.12
CA ALA A 78 3.81 -6.12 -4.15
C ALA A 78 4.71 -4.88 -4.18
N HIS A 79 5.02 -4.35 -5.37
CA HIS A 79 5.80 -3.13 -5.56
C HIS A 79 5.10 -1.92 -4.91
N GLN A 80 3.81 -1.71 -5.20
CA GLN A 80 3.02 -0.65 -4.60
C GLN A 80 2.99 -0.74 -3.06
N VAL A 81 2.84 -1.95 -2.52
CA VAL A 81 2.85 -2.17 -1.06
C VAL A 81 4.21 -1.86 -0.45
N VAL A 82 5.32 -2.19 -1.11
CA VAL A 82 6.67 -1.89 -0.62
C VAL A 82 6.94 -0.39 -0.67
N ALA A 83 6.55 0.30 -1.76
CA ALA A 83 6.65 1.74 -1.89
C ALA A 83 5.89 2.47 -0.75
N LEU A 84 4.63 2.07 -0.50
CA LEU A 84 3.82 2.62 0.59
C LEU A 84 4.48 2.41 1.96
N LYS A 85 5.01 1.21 2.23
CA LYS A 85 5.68 0.90 3.49
C LYS A 85 6.97 1.69 3.68
N THR A 86 7.73 1.90 2.62
CA THR A 86 8.94 2.73 2.64
C THR A 86 8.61 4.18 2.97
N ALA A 87 7.64 4.78 2.27
CA ALA A 87 7.18 6.14 2.54
C ALA A 87 6.62 6.31 3.96
N LYS A 88 5.86 5.31 4.44
CA LYS A 88 5.33 5.28 5.81
C LYS A 88 6.44 5.24 6.86
N THR A 89 7.48 4.44 6.63
CA THR A 89 8.64 4.36 7.55
C THR A 89 9.41 5.67 7.58
N GLU A 90 9.57 6.32 6.42
CA GLU A 90 10.20 7.65 6.32
C GLU A 90 9.41 8.71 7.09
N ALA A 91 8.07 8.70 6.98
CA ALA A 91 7.21 9.59 7.74
C ALA A 91 7.34 9.36 9.27
N PHE A 92 7.38 8.10 9.72
CA PHE A 92 7.61 7.78 11.13
C PHE A 92 8.99 8.25 11.63
N LEU A 93 10.04 8.07 10.81
CA LEU A 93 11.38 8.59 11.13
C LEU A 93 11.34 10.10 11.33
N GLY A 94 10.69 10.83 10.43
CA GLY A 94 10.54 12.30 10.54
C GLY A 94 9.80 12.71 11.81
N VAL A 95 8.69 12.06 12.13
CA VAL A 95 7.92 12.33 13.36
C VAL A 95 8.75 12.03 14.61
N ALA A 96 9.42 10.85 14.65
CA ALA A 96 10.25 10.47 15.80
C ALA A 96 11.40 11.46 16.04
N ALA A 97 12.07 11.90 14.97
CA ALA A 97 13.13 12.90 15.07
C ALA A 97 12.61 14.27 15.58
N LEU A 98 11.51 14.76 15.03
CA LEU A 98 10.88 16.01 15.46
C LEU A 98 10.41 15.97 16.90
N MET A 99 9.86 14.83 17.35
CA MET A 99 9.45 14.66 18.75
C MET A 99 10.65 14.67 19.69
N ALA A 100 11.74 13.97 19.35
CA ALA A 100 12.95 13.93 20.16
C ALA A 100 13.59 15.32 20.27
N GLU A 101 13.71 16.05 19.16
CA GLU A 101 14.24 17.40 19.11
C GLU A 101 13.35 18.38 19.90
N GLY A 102 12.02 18.30 19.72
CA GLY A 102 11.06 19.20 20.35
C GLY A 102 11.05 19.16 21.87
N ILE A 103 11.46 18.03 22.47
CA ILE A 103 11.58 17.87 23.95
C ILE A 103 13.04 17.87 24.42
N GLY A 104 14.01 18.10 23.53
CA GLY A 104 15.44 18.08 23.83
C GLY A 104 15.97 16.70 24.23
N ALA A 105 15.32 15.61 23.76
CA ALA A 105 15.71 14.24 24.08
C ALA A 105 16.70 13.65 23.06
N ASP A 106 16.92 14.29 21.94
CA ASP A 106 17.82 13.90 20.85
C ASP A 106 19.29 13.77 21.26
N VAL A 107 19.68 14.39 22.39
CA VAL A 107 21.02 14.31 22.96
C VAL A 107 21.30 12.99 23.69
N TYR A 108 20.26 12.20 24.02
CA TYR A 108 20.42 10.97 24.79
C TYR A 108 20.69 9.76 23.90
N GLY A 109 21.76 9.00 24.20
CA GLY A 109 22.20 7.86 23.40
C GLY A 109 21.10 6.81 23.15
N HIS A 110 20.30 6.48 24.16
CA HIS A 110 19.21 5.50 24.02
C HIS A 110 18.06 6.00 23.10
N VAL A 111 17.87 7.31 22.93
CA VAL A 111 16.92 7.90 21.97
C VAL A 111 17.53 7.84 20.57
N GLN A 112 18.82 8.19 20.45
CA GLN A 112 19.54 8.10 19.18
C GLN A 112 19.57 6.66 18.65
N GLU A 113 19.77 5.66 19.52
CA GLU A 113 19.72 4.25 19.13
C GLU A 113 18.37 3.85 18.55
N LYS A 114 17.26 4.32 19.12
CA LYS A 114 15.91 4.04 18.61
C LYS A 114 15.67 4.69 17.24
N ILE A 115 16.10 5.94 17.07
CA ILE A 115 16.01 6.63 15.78
C ILE A 115 16.90 5.93 14.74
N ALA A 116 18.10 5.53 15.12
CA ALA A 116 19.01 4.80 14.24
C ALA A 116 18.42 3.44 13.81
N GLU A 117 17.68 2.74 14.67
CA GLU A 117 16.97 1.50 14.32
C GLU A 117 15.93 1.75 13.21
N ILE A 118 15.18 2.86 13.26
CA ILE A 118 14.21 3.22 12.21
C ILE A 118 14.94 3.52 10.89
N ILE A 119 16.10 4.19 10.94
CA ILE A 119 16.92 4.46 9.76
C ILE A 119 17.37 3.14 9.11
N VAL A 120 17.86 2.18 9.90
CA VAL A 120 18.27 0.86 9.40
C VAL A 120 17.10 0.15 8.69
N TYR A 121 15.90 0.22 9.27
CA TYR A 121 14.72 -0.38 8.65
C TYR A 121 14.32 0.33 7.35
N LEU A 122 14.40 1.65 7.32
CA LEU A 122 14.13 2.43 6.12
C LEU A 122 15.10 2.08 4.99
N GLU A 123 16.40 2.02 5.29
CA GLU A 123 17.42 1.66 4.31
C GLU A 123 17.27 0.21 3.80
N ALA A 124 16.89 -0.72 4.67
CA ALA A 124 16.59 -2.09 4.25
C ALA A 124 15.40 -2.12 3.27
N MET A 125 14.32 -1.37 3.55
CA MET A 125 13.16 -1.28 2.66
C MET A 125 13.50 -0.63 1.32
N ARG A 126 14.34 0.43 1.32
CA ARG A 126 14.85 1.09 0.12
C ARG A 126 15.69 0.13 -0.73
N ALA A 127 16.57 -0.64 -0.10
CA ALA A 127 17.39 -1.63 -0.79
C ALA A 127 16.56 -2.71 -1.49
N PHE A 128 15.52 -3.23 -0.84
CA PHE A 128 14.58 -4.17 -1.47
C PHE A 128 13.84 -3.54 -2.64
N TRP A 129 13.38 -2.31 -2.49
CA TRP A 129 12.65 -1.61 -3.53
C TRP A 129 13.55 -1.35 -4.75
N THR A 130 14.72 -0.75 -4.55
CA THR A 130 15.70 -0.49 -5.62
C THR A 130 16.09 -1.77 -6.35
N ARG A 131 16.41 -2.83 -5.61
CA ARG A 131 16.74 -4.13 -6.21
C ARG A 131 15.59 -4.68 -7.06
N ALA A 132 14.34 -4.53 -6.59
CA ALA A 132 13.18 -5.02 -7.34
C ALA A 132 13.00 -4.29 -8.68
N GLU A 133 13.36 -3.01 -8.73
CA GLU A 133 13.31 -2.19 -9.97
C GLU A 133 14.50 -2.49 -10.88
N GLU A 134 15.71 -2.62 -10.35
CA GLU A 134 16.92 -2.94 -11.12
C GLU A 134 16.87 -4.33 -11.78
N GLU A 135 16.29 -5.31 -11.10
CA GLU A 135 16.12 -6.68 -11.60
C GLU A 135 14.79 -6.90 -12.33
N ALA A 136 14.07 -5.83 -12.68
CA ALA A 136 12.80 -5.92 -13.39
C ALA A 136 12.95 -6.58 -14.78
N LYS A 137 11.97 -7.41 -15.15
CA LYS A 137 11.95 -8.14 -16.43
C LYS A 137 10.60 -8.04 -17.10
N GLU A 138 10.60 -8.04 -18.42
CA GLU A 138 9.37 -8.13 -19.20
C GLU A 138 8.71 -9.51 -19.02
N ASN A 139 7.39 -9.50 -18.83
CA ASN A 139 6.59 -10.72 -18.84
C ASN A 139 6.15 -11.12 -20.25
N ALA A 140 5.38 -12.19 -20.37
CA ALA A 140 4.89 -12.70 -21.67
C ALA A 140 3.99 -11.71 -22.45
N TYR A 141 3.55 -10.62 -21.81
CA TYR A 141 2.71 -9.56 -22.40
C TYR A 141 3.49 -8.28 -22.72
N GLY A 142 4.83 -8.29 -22.58
CA GLY A 142 5.65 -7.11 -22.79
C GLY A 142 5.56 -6.06 -21.68
N LEU A 143 5.06 -6.44 -20.49
CA LEU A 143 5.01 -5.54 -19.33
C LEU A 143 6.26 -5.72 -18.49
N LEU A 144 6.93 -4.64 -18.17
CA LEU A 144 8.06 -4.62 -17.23
C LEU A 144 7.58 -4.89 -15.82
N CYS A 145 7.91 -6.06 -15.27
CA CYS A 145 7.52 -6.49 -13.94
C CYS A 145 8.72 -6.42 -12.99
N PRO A 146 8.59 -5.78 -11.82
CA PRO A 146 9.64 -5.74 -10.81
C PRO A 146 9.93 -7.13 -10.25
N ASP A 147 11.16 -7.35 -9.74
CA ASP A 147 11.56 -8.64 -9.18
C ASP A 147 10.73 -9.02 -7.97
N ARG A 148 10.11 -10.18 -8.05
CA ARG A 148 9.24 -10.71 -6.99
C ARG A 148 9.99 -11.12 -5.74
N GLY A 149 11.21 -11.65 -5.88
CA GLY A 149 12.00 -12.14 -4.74
C GLY A 149 12.34 -11.03 -3.76
N ALA A 150 12.81 -9.89 -4.25
CA ALA A 150 13.09 -8.70 -3.43
C ALA A 150 11.83 -8.19 -2.73
N LEU A 151 10.71 -8.08 -3.47
CA LEU A 151 9.45 -7.59 -2.93
C LEU A 151 8.86 -8.52 -1.87
N ASP A 152 8.91 -9.83 -2.06
CA ASP A 152 8.45 -10.79 -1.06
C ASP A 152 9.36 -10.78 0.18
N GLY A 153 10.66 -10.58 0.02
CA GLY A 153 11.58 -10.32 1.13
C GLY A 153 11.12 -9.14 1.99
N ALA A 154 10.88 -7.99 1.37
CA ALA A 154 10.39 -6.79 2.03
C ALA A 154 9.03 -7.00 2.73
N ARG A 155 8.07 -7.61 2.03
CA ARG A 155 6.71 -7.86 2.54
C ARG A 155 6.68 -8.78 3.75
N ASN A 156 7.58 -9.77 3.81
CA ASN A 156 7.67 -10.70 4.94
C ASN A 156 8.52 -10.16 6.10
N LEU A 157 9.46 -9.27 5.83
CA LEU A 157 10.27 -8.61 6.85
C LEU A 157 9.48 -7.50 7.57
N TYR A 158 8.76 -6.66 6.83
CA TYR A 158 8.12 -5.46 7.38
C TYR A 158 7.16 -5.71 8.55
N PRO A 159 6.32 -6.76 8.58
CA PRO A 159 5.47 -7.05 9.74
C PRO A 159 6.23 -7.32 11.04
N ARG A 160 7.52 -7.70 10.94
CA ARG A 160 8.39 -7.90 12.11
C ARG A 160 9.06 -6.60 12.57
N LEU A 161 9.27 -5.67 11.65
CA LEU A 161 9.89 -4.38 11.92
C LEU A 161 8.87 -3.36 12.44
N TYR A 162 7.68 -3.32 11.83
CA TYR A 162 6.67 -2.30 12.10
C TYR A 162 6.25 -2.14 13.57
N PRO A 163 6.07 -3.23 14.36
CA PRO A 163 5.76 -3.09 15.79
C PRO A 163 6.87 -2.43 16.63
N ARG A 164 8.10 -2.36 16.11
CA ARG A 164 9.24 -1.71 16.77
C ARG A 164 9.39 -0.24 16.41
N ILE A 165 8.77 0.18 15.31
CA ILE A 165 8.76 1.58 14.83
C ILE A 165 7.64 2.38 15.50
N ARG A 166 6.54 1.70 15.85
CA ARG A 166 5.29 2.30 16.35
C ARG A 166 5.29 2.66 17.84
#